data_6e982de0af52af296663ab320af20acf
#
_entry.id   6e982de0af52af296663ab320af20acf
#
_cell.length_a   1.000
_cell.length_b   1.000
_cell.length_c   1.000
_cell.angle_alpha   90.00
_cell.angle_beta   90.00
_cell.angle_gamma   90.00
#
_symmetry.space_group_name_H-M   'P 1'
#
loop_
_entity.id
_entity.type
_entity.pdbx_description
1 polymer ?
#
loop_
_entity_poly.entity_id
_entity_poly.type
_entity_poly.pdbx_seq_one_letter_code
_entity_poly.pdbx_strand_id
1 'polypeptide(L)'
;MIQRPPLPDGMAPAAAAVPALETERLVLRAHTRADWEDYRPVLMSDRAEYMDGKLDHTGAWACFASELASWLLDDIGYWTAARKTDNKAVAFVGIMQPSVYPETELGWLTTEEGEGQGYAHEAANAALDWAFGPRGLTTLVSYIDPRNARSITLAERLGATRDDDADRPEEDDLVYRHPRRAA
;
A
#
# COMPACT_ATOMS: atom_id res chain seq x y z
N MET A 1 12.86 -12.97 26.44
CA MET A 1 11.77 -13.15 25.44
C MET A 1 10.46 -12.97 26.19
N ILE A 2 9.71 -11.89 25.92
CA ILE A 2 8.42 -11.65 26.59
C ILE A 2 7.42 -12.58 25.91
N GLN A 3 6.94 -13.58 26.63
CA GLN A 3 5.86 -14.45 26.18
C GLN A 3 4.56 -13.64 26.15
N ARG A 4 3.96 -13.45 24.97
CA ARG A 4 2.65 -12.82 24.87
C ARG A 4 1.61 -13.78 25.50
N PRO A 5 0.71 -13.28 26.36
CA PRO A 5 -0.41 -14.08 26.82
C PRO A 5 -1.28 -14.51 25.64
N PRO A 6 -1.96 -15.66 25.70
CA PRO A 6 -2.93 -16.03 24.68
C PRO A 6 -4.02 -14.98 24.59
N LEU A 7 -4.53 -14.77 23.39
CA LEU A 7 -5.70 -13.91 23.19
C LEU A 7 -6.91 -14.53 23.90
N PRO A 8 -7.82 -13.70 24.47
CA PRO A 8 -9.09 -14.18 25.00
C PRO A 8 -9.87 -14.98 23.94
N ASP A 9 -10.66 -15.97 24.38
CA ASP A 9 -11.51 -16.77 23.50
C ASP A 9 -12.41 -15.87 22.65
N GLY A 10 -12.38 -16.09 21.33
CA GLY A 10 -13.14 -15.31 20.36
C GLY A 10 -12.44 -14.06 19.80
N MET A 11 -11.26 -13.70 20.29
CA MET A 11 -10.44 -12.65 19.67
C MET A 11 -9.51 -13.24 18.61
N ALA A 12 -9.77 -12.90 17.35
CA ALA A 12 -8.82 -13.17 16.28
C ALA A 12 -7.59 -12.24 16.37
N PRO A 13 -6.39 -12.69 15.98
CA PRO A 13 -5.26 -11.78 15.77
C PRO A 13 -5.66 -10.69 14.79
N ALA A 14 -5.20 -9.44 15.02
CA ALA A 14 -5.47 -8.31 14.11
C ALA A 14 -5.13 -8.64 12.63
N ALA A 15 -4.09 -9.44 12.41
CA ALA A 15 -3.72 -9.93 11.09
C ALA A 15 -4.81 -10.79 10.40
N ALA A 16 -5.73 -11.39 11.15
CA ALA A 16 -6.84 -12.16 10.58
C ALA A 16 -7.95 -11.27 9.97
N ALA A 17 -7.95 -9.97 10.27
CA ALA A 17 -8.86 -9.01 9.65
C ALA A 17 -8.39 -8.57 8.25
N VAL A 18 -7.11 -8.78 7.91
CA VAL A 18 -6.55 -8.39 6.61
C VAL A 18 -6.80 -9.49 5.58
N PRO A 19 -7.55 -9.24 4.50
CA PRO A 19 -7.77 -10.24 3.47
C PRO A 19 -6.45 -10.59 2.78
N ALA A 20 -6.22 -11.88 2.55
CA ALA A 20 -5.10 -12.32 1.73
C ALA A 20 -5.53 -12.33 0.25
N LEU A 21 -4.71 -11.73 -0.63
CA LEU A 21 -4.93 -11.75 -2.07
C LEU A 21 -3.79 -12.53 -2.73
N GLU A 22 -4.11 -13.38 -3.68
CA GLU A 22 -3.12 -14.15 -4.42
C GLU A 22 -3.06 -13.70 -5.88
N THR A 23 -1.84 -13.60 -6.39
CA THR A 23 -1.55 -13.34 -7.80
C THR A 23 -0.72 -14.49 -8.37
N GLU A 24 -0.20 -14.35 -9.58
CA GLU A 24 0.70 -15.35 -10.17
C GLU A 24 1.97 -15.55 -9.31
N ARG A 25 2.62 -14.46 -8.90
CA ARG A 25 3.93 -14.49 -8.24
C ARG A 25 3.90 -14.08 -6.77
N LEU A 26 2.81 -13.46 -6.30
CA LEU A 26 2.74 -12.80 -5.00
C LEU A 26 1.61 -13.35 -4.13
N VAL A 27 1.81 -13.22 -2.83
CA VAL A 27 0.75 -13.23 -1.82
C VAL A 27 0.74 -11.86 -1.15
N LEU A 28 -0.38 -11.13 -1.28
CA LEU A 28 -0.62 -9.91 -0.52
C LEU A 28 -1.23 -10.33 0.83
N ARG A 29 -0.56 -9.98 1.90
CA ARG A 29 -0.95 -10.38 3.26
C ARG A 29 -0.70 -9.25 4.28
N ALA A 30 -1.23 -9.41 5.47
CA ALA A 30 -0.93 -8.50 6.57
C ALA A 30 0.59 -8.37 6.80
N HIS A 31 1.01 -7.17 7.21
CA HIS A 31 2.39 -6.95 7.66
C HIS A 31 2.72 -7.86 8.85
N THR A 32 3.89 -8.42 8.82
CA THR A 32 4.49 -9.12 9.96
C THR A 32 5.67 -8.32 10.49
N ARG A 33 6.11 -8.62 11.72
CA ARG A 33 7.29 -7.98 12.29
C ARG A 33 8.56 -8.21 11.45
N ALA A 34 8.64 -9.32 10.73
CA ALA A 34 9.79 -9.62 9.86
C ALA A 34 9.88 -8.70 8.65
N ASP A 35 8.73 -8.28 8.12
CA ASP A 35 8.66 -7.39 6.93
C ASP A 35 9.23 -5.99 7.19
N TRP A 36 9.37 -5.61 8.47
CA TRP A 36 10.02 -4.36 8.86
C TRP A 36 11.45 -4.24 8.31
N GLU A 37 12.17 -5.33 8.22
CA GLU A 37 13.55 -5.33 7.73
C GLU A 37 13.64 -5.00 6.23
N ASP A 38 12.59 -5.32 5.46
CA ASP A 38 12.46 -4.98 4.04
C ASP A 38 11.76 -3.61 3.82
N TYR A 39 10.89 -3.18 4.76
CA TYR A 39 10.14 -1.92 4.68
C TYR A 39 10.99 -0.69 5.03
N ARG A 40 11.68 -0.73 6.17
CA ARG A 40 12.41 0.42 6.70
C ARG A 40 13.45 1.01 5.74
N PRO A 41 14.21 0.21 4.94
CA PRO A 41 15.17 0.78 4.00
C PRO A 41 14.52 1.64 2.91
N VAL A 42 13.25 1.39 2.59
CA VAL A 42 12.51 2.21 1.61
C VAL A 42 12.29 3.60 2.17
N LEU A 43 11.71 3.74 3.37
CA LEU A 43 11.38 5.04 3.96
C LEU A 43 12.56 5.77 4.62
N MET A 44 13.62 5.04 4.96
CA MET A 44 14.81 5.63 5.60
C MET A 44 15.93 5.96 4.62
N SER A 45 15.69 5.93 3.32
CA SER A 45 16.65 6.26 2.27
C SER A 45 16.10 7.27 1.28
N ASP A 46 16.89 7.65 0.30
CA ASP A 46 16.50 8.56 -0.78
C ASP A 46 15.40 7.97 -1.69
N ARG A 47 15.02 6.70 -1.49
CA ARG A 47 13.86 6.09 -2.16
C ARG A 47 12.53 6.73 -1.75
N ALA A 48 12.50 7.37 -0.57
CA ALA A 48 11.35 8.10 -0.06
C ALA A 48 11.26 9.56 -0.56
N GLU A 49 12.13 9.99 -1.50
CA GLU A 49 12.19 11.37 -1.99
C GLU A 49 10.81 11.94 -2.37
N TYR A 50 9.93 11.12 -2.93
CA TYR A 50 8.59 11.51 -3.40
C TYR A 50 7.46 11.10 -2.42
N MET A 51 7.80 10.86 -1.16
CA MET A 51 6.88 10.44 -0.10
C MET A 51 7.18 11.25 1.18
N ASP A 52 7.10 12.59 1.08
CA ASP A 52 7.47 13.54 2.15
C ASP A 52 8.93 13.46 2.60
N GLY A 53 9.77 12.77 1.83
CA GLY A 53 11.18 12.63 2.08
C GLY A 53 11.55 11.52 3.04
N LYS A 54 12.84 11.47 3.35
CA LYS A 54 13.46 10.44 4.16
C LYS A 54 13.07 10.56 5.63
N LEU A 55 12.47 9.51 6.16
CA LEU A 55 12.08 9.44 7.57
C LEU A 55 13.22 8.92 8.48
N ASP A 56 13.16 9.29 9.74
CA ASP A 56 13.93 8.62 10.77
C ASP A 56 13.29 7.26 11.16
N HIS A 57 13.97 6.52 12.03
CA HIS A 57 13.47 5.21 12.47
C HIS A 57 12.08 5.28 13.14
N THR A 58 11.81 6.33 13.91
CA THR A 58 10.52 6.50 14.59
C THR A 58 9.40 6.81 13.61
N GLY A 59 9.64 7.69 12.66
CA GLY A 59 8.69 8.03 11.60
C GLY A 59 8.39 6.84 10.69
N ALA A 60 9.43 6.15 10.23
CA ALA A 60 9.24 4.94 9.38
C ALA A 60 8.49 3.83 10.13
N TRP A 61 8.77 3.64 11.44
CA TRP A 61 8.01 2.70 12.26
C TRP A 61 6.56 3.11 12.44
N ALA A 62 6.29 4.40 12.63
CA ALA A 62 4.93 4.92 12.74
C ALA A 62 4.13 4.67 11.44
N CYS A 63 4.72 4.92 10.26
CA CYS A 63 4.10 4.60 8.99
C CYS A 63 3.76 3.11 8.88
N PHE A 64 4.75 2.23 9.08
CA PHE A 64 4.56 0.78 9.03
C PHE A 64 3.46 0.27 9.96
N ALA A 65 3.38 0.83 11.18
CA ALA A 65 2.37 0.47 12.16
C ALA A 65 0.98 1.02 11.77
N SER A 66 0.92 2.25 11.26
CA SER A 66 -0.35 2.89 10.87
C SER A 66 -0.98 2.20 9.66
N GLU A 67 -0.19 1.76 8.69
CA GLU A 67 -0.64 1.01 7.53
C GLU A 67 -1.36 -0.31 7.91
N LEU A 68 -0.85 -0.99 8.95
CA LEU A 68 -1.52 -2.17 9.51
C LEU A 68 -2.72 -1.78 10.38
N ALA A 69 -2.62 -0.68 11.14
CA ALA A 69 -3.70 -0.25 12.04
C ALA A 69 -4.95 0.20 11.27
N SER A 70 -4.80 0.75 10.07
CA SER A 70 -5.90 1.18 9.20
C SER A 70 -6.88 0.04 8.89
N TRP A 71 -6.41 -1.20 8.81
CA TRP A 71 -7.30 -2.38 8.67
C TRP A 71 -8.26 -2.55 9.83
N LEU A 72 -7.91 -2.09 11.03
CA LEU A 72 -8.75 -2.18 12.23
C LEU A 72 -9.69 -0.98 12.38
N LEU A 73 -9.35 0.15 11.77
CA LEU A 73 -10.09 1.39 11.90
C LEU A 73 -11.08 1.60 10.74
N ASP A 74 -10.64 1.25 9.51
CA ASP A 74 -11.32 1.68 8.28
C ASP A 74 -11.64 0.49 7.35
N ASP A 75 -11.30 -0.76 7.70
CA ASP A 75 -11.39 -1.95 6.86
C ASP A 75 -10.64 -1.82 5.52
N ILE A 76 -9.63 -0.97 5.48
CA ILE A 76 -8.66 -0.77 4.38
C ILE A 76 -7.28 -0.53 5.00
N GLY A 77 -6.20 -0.74 4.25
CA GLY A 77 -4.83 -0.56 4.71
C GLY A 77 -3.83 -1.13 3.71
N TYR A 78 -2.58 -1.25 4.12
CA TYR A 78 -1.53 -1.78 3.27
C TYR A 78 -1.32 -3.28 3.47
N TRP A 79 -0.99 -3.95 2.38
CA TRP A 79 -0.48 -5.31 2.34
C TRP A 79 1.03 -5.33 2.13
N THR A 80 1.69 -6.31 2.73
CA THR A 80 2.97 -6.79 2.24
C THR A 80 2.71 -7.66 1.01
N ALA A 81 3.26 -7.30 -0.14
CA ALA A 81 3.33 -8.16 -1.31
C ALA A 81 4.56 -9.06 -1.19
N ALA A 82 4.34 -10.28 -0.72
CA ALA A 82 5.38 -11.28 -0.50
C ALA A 82 5.52 -12.19 -1.73
N ARG A 83 6.74 -12.40 -2.19
CA ARG A 83 7.04 -13.30 -3.31
C ARG A 83 6.82 -14.76 -2.90
N LYS A 84 6.05 -15.52 -3.68
CA LYS A 84 5.66 -16.90 -3.35
C LYS A 84 6.83 -17.87 -3.18
N THR A 85 7.94 -17.64 -3.88
CA THR A 85 9.09 -18.56 -3.87
C THR A 85 9.88 -18.58 -2.57
N ASP A 86 9.90 -17.46 -1.82
CA ASP A 86 10.74 -17.31 -0.63
C ASP A 86 10.07 -16.50 0.49
N ASN A 87 8.82 -16.07 0.28
CA ASN A 87 8.04 -15.24 1.20
C ASN A 87 8.68 -13.88 1.54
N LYS A 88 9.62 -13.39 0.72
CA LYS A 88 10.28 -12.09 0.91
C LYS A 88 9.37 -10.96 0.46
N ALA A 89 9.32 -9.87 1.24
CA ALA A 89 8.60 -8.67 0.86
C ALA A 89 9.32 -7.98 -0.31
N VAL A 90 8.62 -7.79 -1.43
CA VAL A 90 9.13 -7.15 -2.65
C VAL A 90 8.43 -5.84 -2.97
N ALA A 91 7.23 -5.64 -2.42
CA ALA A 91 6.48 -4.39 -2.51
C ALA A 91 5.52 -4.29 -1.31
N PHE A 92 5.04 -3.08 -1.06
CA PHE A 92 3.95 -2.78 -0.15
C PHE A 92 2.92 -1.98 -0.94
N VAL A 93 1.69 -2.42 -0.93
CA VAL A 93 0.61 -1.80 -1.70
C VAL A 93 -0.62 -1.71 -0.81
N GLY A 94 -1.31 -0.60 -0.84
CA GLY A 94 -2.44 -0.42 0.05
C GLY A 94 -3.44 0.62 -0.38
N ILE A 95 -4.54 0.59 0.33
CA ILE A 95 -5.65 1.52 0.17
C ILE A 95 -5.84 2.22 1.51
N MET A 96 -5.74 3.52 1.52
CA MET A 96 -5.86 4.33 2.73
C MET A 96 -6.65 5.62 2.46
N GLN A 97 -7.25 6.14 3.52
CA GLN A 97 -7.82 7.48 3.52
C GLN A 97 -7.48 8.17 4.85
N PRO A 98 -6.23 8.64 5.02
CA PRO A 98 -5.89 9.49 6.15
C PRO A 98 -6.83 10.69 6.24
N SER A 99 -7.07 11.20 7.45
CA SER A 99 -8.04 12.28 7.68
C SER A 99 -7.78 13.57 6.89
N VAL A 100 -6.56 13.73 6.39
CA VAL A 100 -6.14 14.88 5.56
C VAL A 100 -6.33 14.64 4.06
N TYR A 101 -6.66 13.42 3.63
CA TYR A 101 -6.83 13.07 2.22
C TYR A 101 -8.28 13.28 1.78
N PRO A 102 -8.51 14.02 0.69
CA PRO A 102 -9.87 14.26 0.17
C PRO A 102 -10.60 12.98 -0.26
N GLU A 103 -9.87 12.03 -0.85
CA GLU A 103 -10.42 10.75 -1.32
C GLU A 103 -9.56 9.58 -0.87
N THR A 104 -10.13 8.38 -0.98
CA THR A 104 -9.40 7.13 -0.74
C THR A 104 -8.30 6.94 -1.79
N GLU A 105 -7.10 6.65 -1.32
CA GLU A 105 -5.90 6.49 -2.14
C GLU A 105 -5.51 5.03 -2.31
N LEU A 106 -5.02 4.69 -3.51
CA LEU A 106 -4.17 3.53 -3.76
C LEU A 106 -2.71 3.98 -3.79
N GLY A 107 -1.92 3.52 -2.82
CA GLY A 107 -0.50 3.80 -2.73
C GLY A 107 0.36 2.54 -2.92
N TRP A 108 1.65 2.74 -3.24
CA TRP A 108 2.62 1.65 -3.41
C TRP A 108 4.05 2.07 -3.10
N LEU A 109 4.80 1.12 -2.56
CA LEU A 109 6.24 1.18 -2.32
C LEU A 109 6.88 -0.08 -2.92
N THR A 110 8.11 0.01 -3.37
CA THR A 110 8.90 -1.17 -3.76
C THR A 110 10.20 -1.23 -3.00
N THR A 111 10.59 -2.43 -2.59
CA THR A 111 11.93 -2.67 -2.08
C THR A 111 12.96 -2.55 -3.22
N GLU A 112 14.24 -2.41 -2.89
CA GLU A 112 15.31 -2.39 -3.89
C GLU A 112 15.30 -3.66 -4.73
N GLU A 113 15.10 -4.83 -4.11
CA GLU A 113 15.02 -6.12 -4.79
C GLU A 113 13.78 -6.25 -5.68
N GLY A 114 12.67 -5.61 -5.30
CA GLY A 114 11.41 -5.66 -6.05
C GLY A 114 11.33 -4.70 -7.22
N GLU A 115 12.25 -3.71 -7.29
CA GLU A 115 12.23 -2.67 -8.32
C GLU A 115 12.47 -3.23 -9.72
N GLY A 116 11.75 -2.71 -10.71
CA GLY A 116 11.88 -3.11 -12.11
C GLY A 116 11.34 -4.51 -12.46
N GLN A 117 10.87 -5.28 -11.47
CA GLN A 117 10.37 -6.64 -11.66
C GLN A 117 8.86 -6.73 -11.99
N GLY A 118 8.16 -5.59 -11.96
CA GLY A 118 6.72 -5.52 -12.19
C GLY A 118 5.86 -5.93 -11.00
N TYR A 119 6.44 -6.17 -9.82
CA TYR A 119 5.70 -6.60 -8.63
C TYR A 119 4.71 -5.55 -8.12
N ALA A 120 5.06 -4.26 -8.13
CA ALA A 120 4.13 -3.19 -7.75
C ALA A 120 2.89 -3.16 -8.67
N HIS A 121 3.08 -3.34 -9.99
CA HIS A 121 1.97 -3.40 -10.93
C HIS A 121 1.08 -4.61 -10.67
N GLU A 122 1.66 -5.79 -10.44
CA GLU A 122 0.93 -7.02 -10.15
C GLU A 122 0.13 -6.90 -8.84
N ALA A 123 0.76 -6.39 -7.78
CA ALA A 123 0.13 -6.20 -6.49
C ALA A 123 -0.98 -5.13 -6.53
N ALA A 124 -0.72 -3.99 -7.18
CA ALA A 124 -1.71 -2.92 -7.32
C ALA A 124 -2.94 -3.34 -8.14
N ASN A 125 -2.75 -4.19 -9.18
CA ASN A 125 -3.89 -4.77 -9.89
C ASN A 125 -4.77 -5.61 -8.98
N ALA A 126 -4.19 -6.48 -8.14
CA ALA A 126 -4.94 -7.29 -7.18
C ALA A 126 -5.66 -6.42 -6.13
N ALA A 127 -5.01 -5.35 -5.67
CA ALA A 127 -5.62 -4.38 -4.75
C ALA A 127 -6.79 -3.64 -5.40
N LEU A 128 -6.68 -3.22 -6.67
CA LEU A 128 -7.78 -2.61 -7.44
C LEU A 128 -8.97 -3.55 -7.62
N ASP A 129 -8.71 -4.82 -7.97
CA ASP A 129 -9.76 -5.82 -8.12
C ASP A 129 -10.51 -6.05 -6.80
N TRP A 130 -9.78 -6.11 -5.68
CA TRP A 130 -10.37 -6.20 -4.36
C TRP A 130 -11.16 -4.94 -3.98
N ALA A 131 -10.61 -3.75 -4.25
CA ALA A 131 -11.22 -2.47 -3.91
C ALA A 131 -12.58 -2.27 -4.60
N PHE A 132 -12.63 -2.46 -5.90
CA PHE A 132 -13.85 -2.26 -6.68
C PHE A 132 -14.81 -3.46 -6.64
N GLY A 133 -14.31 -4.66 -6.32
CA GLY A 133 -15.10 -5.88 -6.17
C GLY A 133 -15.51 -6.11 -4.71
N PRO A 134 -14.82 -6.96 -3.95
CA PRO A 134 -15.22 -7.36 -2.59
C PRO A 134 -15.44 -6.18 -1.63
N ARG A 135 -14.59 -5.13 -1.68
CA ARG A 135 -14.70 -3.96 -0.79
C ARG A 135 -15.81 -3.00 -1.23
N GLY A 136 -16.14 -2.96 -2.53
CA GLY A 136 -17.24 -2.17 -3.08
C GLY A 136 -16.97 -0.66 -3.13
N LEU A 137 -15.71 -0.23 -3.21
CA LEU A 137 -15.39 1.19 -3.40
C LEU A 137 -15.95 1.70 -4.72
N THR A 138 -16.36 2.95 -4.75
CA THR A 138 -16.93 3.60 -5.95
C THR A 138 -15.93 4.47 -6.69
N THR A 139 -14.89 4.93 -5.99
CA THR A 139 -13.80 5.75 -6.53
C THR A 139 -12.49 5.38 -5.82
N LEU A 140 -11.38 5.60 -6.48
CA LEU A 140 -10.04 5.41 -5.94
C LEU A 140 -9.06 6.26 -6.75
N VAL A 141 -8.17 6.97 -6.07
CA VAL A 141 -7.16 7.82 -6.70
C VAL A 141 -5.76 7.43 -6.24
N SER A 142 -4.75 7.95 -6.92
CA SER A 142 -3.36 8.00 -6.41
C SER A 142 -2.88 9.44 -6.47
N TYR A 143 -2.31 9.94 -5.39
CA TYR A 143 -1.65 11.24 -5.32
C TYR A 143 -0.16 11.04 -5.61
N ILE A 144 0.37 11.76 -6.59
CA ILE A 144 1.71 11.48 -7.11
C ILE A 144 2.47 12.80 -7.31
N ASP A 145 3.63 12.93 -6.66
CA ASP A 145 4.57 14.02 -6.93
C ASP A 145 4.88 14.08 -8.44
N PRO A 146 4.77 15.25 -9.11
CA PRO A 146 4.97 15.39 -10.56
C PRO A 146 6.37 15.00 -11.04
N ARG A 147 7.35 14.93 -10.14
CA ARG A 147 8.72 14.49 -10.44
C ARG A 147 8.85 12.96 -10.40
N ASN A 148 7.87 12.23 -9.83
CA ASN A 148 7.90 10.78 -9.70
C ASN A 148 7.41 10.07 -10.97
N ALA A 149 8.23 10.15 -12.04
CA ALA A 149 7.90 9.55 -13.33
C ALA A 149 7.62 8.04 -13.26
N ARG A 150 8.20 7.32 -12.29
CA ARG A 150 7.96 5.87 -12.11
C ARG A 150 6.54 5.60 -11.62
N SER A 151 6.06 6.34 -10.62
CA SER A 151 4.70 6.20 -10.12
C SER A 151 3.67 6.67 -11.14
N ILE A 152 3.94 7.74 -11.88
CA ILE A 152 3.10 8.20 -13.00
C ILE A 152 2.94 7.08 -14.02
N THR A 153 4.06 6.51 -14.49
CA THR A 153 4.03 5.39 -15.46
C THR A 153 3.26 4.18 -14.91
N LEU A 154 3.39 3.89 -13.61
CA LEU A 154 2.66 2.79 -13.00
C LEU A 154 1.16 3.07 -12.95
N ALA A 155 0.73 4.26 -12.54
CA ALA A 155 -0.68 4.66 -12.52
C ALA A 155 -1.31 4.54 -13.92
N GLU A 156 -0.64 5.05 -14.96
CA GLU A 156 -1.10 4.95 -16.35
C GLU A 156 -1.19 3.50 -16.83
N ARG A 157 -0.24 2.64 -16.49
CA ARG A 157 -0.29 1.21 -16.81
C ARG A 157 -1.42 0.46 -16.08
N LEU A 158 -1.85 0.94 -14.92
CA LEU A 158 -3.02 0.45 -14.21
C LEU A 158 -4.34 0.94 -14.84
N GLY A 159 -4.25 1.81 -15.85
CA GLY A 159 -5.38 2.40 -16.55
C GLY A 159 -5.93 3.67 -15.90
N ALA A 160 -5.23 4.21 -14.90
CA ALA A 160 -5.63 5.46 -14.28
C ALA A 160 -5.47 6.64 -15.25
N THR A 161 -6.34 7.61 -15.12
CA THR A 161 -6.33 8.85 -15.90
C THR A 161 -6.13 10.04 -14.98
N ARG A 162 -5.39 11.04 -15.45
CA ARG A 162 -5.17 12.27 -14.70
C ARG A 162 -6.49 13.03 -14.52
N ASP A 163 -6.73 13.48 -13.29
CA ASP A 163 -7.90 14.26 -12.88
C ASP A 163 -7.44 15.60 -12.31
N ASP A 164 -7.37 16.61 -13.15
CA ASP A 164 -6.86 17.94 -12.78
C ASP A 164 -7.86 18.74 -11.90
N ASP A 165 -9.13 18.37 -11.91
CA ASP A 165 -10.19 19.02 -11.13
C ASP A 165 -10.38 18.42 -9.73
N ALA A 166 -9.73 17.28 -9.44
CA ALA A 166 -9.85 16.63 -8.13
C ALA A 166 -9.10 17.40 -7.02
N ASP A 167 -9.68 17.41 -5.83
CA ASP A 167 -9.01 17.89 -4.63
C ASP A 167 -7.79 17.01 -4.30
N ARG A 168 -6.74 17.61 -3.71
CA ARG A 168 -5.46 16.94 -3.42
C ARG A 168 -4.90 17.38 -2.07
N PRO A 169 -4.15 16.51 -1.37
CA PRO A 169 -3.58 16.86 -0.06
C PRO A 169 -2.48 17.93 -0.17
N GLU A 170 -1.63 17.85 -1.21
CA GLU A 170 -0.58 18.82 -1.50
C GLU A 170 -0.86 19.52 -2.82
N GLU A 171 -0.62 20.85 -2.89
CA GLU A 171 -0.97 21.71 -4.04
C GLU A 171 -0.37 21.21 -5.36
N ASP A 172 0.86 20.69 -5.30
CA ASP A 172 1.62 20.24 -6.48
C ASP A 172 1.31 18.80 -6.91
N ASP A 173 0.58 18.00 -6.11
CA ASP A 173 0.31 16.61 -6.43
C ASP A 173 -0.54 16.45 -7.69
N LEU A 174 -0.18 15.46 -8.50
CA LEU A 174 -1.02 14.97 -9.57
C LEU A 174 -2.00 13.95 -9.02
N VAL A 175 -3.27 14.07 -9.40
CA VAL A 175 -4.29 13.09 -9.05
C VAL A 175 -4.51 12.15 -10.23
N TYR A 176 -4.30 10.86 -10.02
CA TYR A 176 -4.60 9.81 -10.99
C TYR A 176 -5.80 8.99 -10.53
N ARG A 177 -6.90 9.10 -11.23
CA ARG A 177 -8.15 8.37 -10.92
C ARG A 177 -8.17 7.02 -11.60
N HIS A 178 -8.34 5.97 -10.81
CA HIS A 178 -8.41 4.60 -11.29
C HIS A 178 -9.78 4.28 -11.87
N PRO A 179 -9.85 3.64 -13.07
CA PRO A 179 -11.12 3.25 -13.66
C PRO A 179 -11.75 2.14 -12.82
N ARG A 180 -13.06 2.25 -12.62
CA ARG A 180 -13.84 1.18 -11.99
C ARG A 180 -13.77 -0.06 -12.87
N ARG A 181 -13.36 -1.17 -12.30
CA ARG A 181 -13.34 -2.45 -13.01
C ARG A 181 -14.71 -3.11 -12.92
N ALA A 182 -15.16 -3.68 -14.03
CA ALA A 182 -16.36 -4.51 -14.01
C ALA A 182 -16.07 -5.77 -13.17
N ALA A 183 -17.00 -6.12 -12.29
CA ALA A 183 -16.94 -7.34 -11.50
C ALA A 183 -17.12 -8.58 -12.39
#